data_b25f4b38076f7c4c21a2cc4aebce868d
#
_entry.id   b25f4b38076f7c4c21a2cc4aebce868d
#
_cell.length_a   1.000
_cell.length_b   1.000
_cell.length_c   1.000
_cell.angle_alpha   90.00
_cell.angle_beta   90.00
_cell.angle_gamma   90.00
#
_symmetry.space_group_name_H-M   'P 1'
#
loop_
_entity.id
_entity.type
_entity.pdbx_description
1 polymer ?
#
loop_
_entity_poly.entity_id
_entity_poly.type
_entity_poly.pdbx_seq_one_letter_code
_entity_poly.pdbx_strand_id
1 'polypeptide(L)'
;TYAREAYETGLPIMRPMFMEYPADLETVSTDAQFMFGSELLVAPVVKKGATNKNVYLPEGTWIDYNDKRTEYSGEQWTTANAPLNTIPMFVRKGSIIPQMPVMNYTDEKAVYPITFEVFPAAAGDETSFSLYEDAGTDLGYQRGEFMRTPVSCRTTEKGYVLEIGERAGEKYALPGERNLMFCIYTCLLYT
;
A
#
# COMPACT_ATOMS: atom_id res chain seq x y z
N THR A 1 -1.97 9.76 3.34
CA THR A 1 -3.34 9.22 3.14
C THR A 1 -3.83 8.52 4.40
N TYR A 2 -3.17 7.46 4.92
CA TYR A 2 -3.66 6.71 6.09
C TYR A 2 -3.71 7.51 7.41
N ALA A 3 -2.88 8.53 7.59
CA ALA A 3 -3.02 9.44 8.72
C ALA A 3 -4.37 10.22 8.67
N ARG A 4 -4.83 10.56 7.47
CA ARG A 4 -6.14 11.16 7.28
C ARG A 4 -7.28 10.18 7.52
N GLU A 5 -7.15 8.94 7.08
CA GLU A 5 -8.12 7.88 7.39
C GLU A 5 -8.22 7.65 8.90
N ALA A 6 -7.07 7.57 9.59
CA ALA A 6 -7.04 7.44 11.05
C ALA A 6 -7.74 8.60 11.76
N TYR A 7 -7.58 9.82 11.28
CA TYR A 7 -8.28 10.99 11.79
C TYR A 7 -9.82 10.92 11.57
N GLU A 8 -10.26 10.45 10.41
CA GLU A 8 -11.69 10.40 10.06
C GLU A 8 -12.42 9.22 10.69
N THR A 9 -11.76 8.07 10.82
CA THR A 9 -12.40 6.79 11.18
C THR A 9 -11.98 6.23 12.53
N GLY A 10 -10.85 6.67 13.07
CA GLY A 10 -10.19 6.07 14.23
C GLY A 10 -9.38 4.80 13.93
N LEU A 11 -9.37 4.31 12.69
CA LEU A 11 -8.56 3.14 12.31
C LEU A 11 -7.07 3.48 12.37
N PRO A 12 -6.24 2.73 13.09
CA PRO A 12 -4.81 3.01 13.14
C PRO A 12 -4.13 2.71 11.80
N ILE A 13 -3.00 3.36 11.55
CA ILE A 13 -2.18 3.10 10.36
C ILE A 13 -1.58 1.68 10.42
N MET A 14 -1.04 1.30 11.58
CA MET A 14 -0.60 -0.07 11.86
C MET A 14 -1.75 -0.81 12.54
N ARG A 15 -2.26 -1.85 11.89
CA ARG A 15 -3.48 -2.55 12.30
C ARG A 15 -3.17 -3.99 12.67
N PRO A 16 -3.59 -4.49 13.84
CA PRO A 16 -3.65 -5.93 14.07
C PRO A 16 -4.43 -6.60 12.94
N MET A 17 -4.02 -7.82 12.56
CA MET A 17 -4.60 -8.55 11.42
C MET A 17 -6.13 -8.67 11.51
N PHE A 18 -6.67 -8.91 12.70
CA PHE A 18 -8.12 -9.08 12.92
C PHE A 18 -8.95 -7.82 12.64
N MET A 19 -8.33 -6.63 12.59
CA MET A 19 -9.07 -5.40 12.23
C MET A 19 -9.44 -5.38 10.74
N GLU A 20 -8.60 -5.95 9.87
CA GLU A 20 -8.86 -6.04 8.44
C GLU A 20 -9.59 -7.36 8.07
N TYR A 21 -9.37 -8.42 8.84
CA TYR A 21 -9.91 -9.75 8.60
C TYR A 21 -10.64 -10.31 9.83
N PRO A 22 -11.74 -9.65 10.28
CA PRO A 22 -12.40 -10.02 11.55
C PRO A 22 -13.09 -11.39 11.53
N ALA A 23 -13.39 -11.91 10.34
CA ALA A 23 -14.01 -13.23 10.20
C ALA A 23 -12.99 -14.37 10.17
N ASP A 24 -11.70 -14.07 10.00
CA ASP A 24 -10.62 -15.06 9.95
C ASP A 24 -10.04 -15.26 11.36
N LEU A 25 -10.37 -16.40 11.97
CA LEU A 25 -9.95 -16.72 13.34
C LEU A 25 -8.43 -16.87 13.51
N GLU A 26 -7.71 -17.24 12.46
CA GLU A 26 -6.24 -17.34 12.49
C GLU A 26 -5.60 -15.97 12.73
N THR A 27 -6.21 -14.91 12.23
CA THR A 27 -5.72 -13.52 12.40
C THR A 27 -5.81 -13.03 13.85
N VAL A 28 -6.68 -13.60 14.66
CA VAL A 28 -6.84 -13.24 16.08
C VAL A 28 -5.63 -13.70 16.91
N SER A 29 -5.05 -14.84 16.55
CA SER A 29 -3.89 -15.41 17.24
C SER A 29 -2.54 -14.96 16.69
N THR A 30 -2.55 -14.20 15.58
CA THR A 30 -1.33 -13.78 14.89
C THR A 30 -0.82 -12.46 15.45
N ASP A 31 0.15 -12.52 16.39
CA ASP A 31 0.66 -11.38 17.16
C ASP A 31 1.99 -10.79 16.62
N ALA A 32 2.67 -11.50 15.71
CA ALA A 32 4.00 -11.14 15.23
C ALA A 32 4.02 -10.67 13.77
N GLN A 33 2.89 -10.20 13.28
CA GLN A 33 2.70 -9.53 11.99
C GLN A 33 1.50 -8.57 12.07
N PHE A 34 1.45 -7.60 11.18
CA PHE A 34 0.40 -6.58 11.18
C PHE A 34 0.15 -6.05 9.76
N MET A 35 -0.99 -5.41 9.57
CA MET A 35 -1.28 -4.63 8.35
C MET A 35 -0.78 -3.20 8.50
N PHE A 36 -0.15 -2.68 7.48
CA PHE A 36 0.17 -1.25 7.32
C PHE A 36 -0.79 -0.67 6.26
N GLY A 37 -1.79 0.07 6.72
CA GLY A 37 -2.97 0.34 5.92
C GLY A 37 -3.75 -0.95 5.65
N SER A 38 -4.47 -0.99 4.54
CA SER A 38 -5.22 -2.16 4.08
C SER A 38 -4.48 -3.01 3.03
N GLU A 39 -3.34 -2.52 2.50
CA GLU A 39 -2.65 -3.13 1.36
C GLU A 39 -1.41 -3.94 1.74
N LEU A 40 -0.68 -3.51 2.78
CA LEU A 40 0.61 -4.11 3.12
C LEU A 40 0.54 -4.94 4.40
N LEU A 41 0.91 -6.21 4.31
CA LEU A 41 1.17 -7.08 5.45
C LEU A 41 2.66 -7.03 5.75
N VAL A 42 3.02 -6.76 7.01
CA VAL A 42 4.39 -6.63 7.49
C VAL A 42 4.65 -7.69 8.56
N ALA A 43 5.69 -8.50 8.40
CA ALA A 43 6.01 -9.62 9.27
C ALA A 43 7.46 -9.53 9.81
N PRO A 44 7.74 -8.66 10.81
CA PRO A 44 9.08 -8.45 11.32
C PRO A 44 9.66 -9.70 11.99
N VAL A 45 10.96 -9.89 11.85
CA VAL A 45 11.69 -10.96 12.53
C VAL A 45 12.04 -10.51 13.95
N VAL A 46 11.39 -11.12 14.94
CA VAL A 46 11.59 -10.79 16.36
C VAL A 46 12.50 -11.78 17.09
N LYS A 47 12.84 -12.91 16.45
CA LYS A 47 13.70 -13.94 17.05
C LYS A 47 15.16 -13.71 16.63
N LYS A 48 16.04 -13.55 17.62
CA LYS A 48 17.48 -13.37 17.39
C LYS A 48 18.07 -14.52 16.54
N GLY A 49 18.79 -14.15 15.47
CA GLY A 49 19.46 -15.08 14.58
C GLY A 49 18.54 -15.82 13.58
N ALA A 50 17.25 -15.55 13.57
CA ALA A 50 16.38 -16.12 12.56
C ALA A 50 16.64 -15.47 11.19
N THR A 51 16.65 -16.29 10.15
CA THR A 51 16.83 -15.91 8.74
C THR A 51 15.60 -16.22 7.89
N ASN A 52 14.53 -16.62 8.55
CA ASN A 52 13.22 -16.84 7.95
C ASN A 52 12.10 -16.47 8.94
N LYS A 53 10.92 -16.27 8.43
CA LYS A 53 9.71 -15.93 9.19
C LYS A 53 8.53 -16.73 8.65
N ASN A 54 7.80 -17.42 9.53
CA ASN A 54 6.49 -17.94 9.17
C ASN A 54 5.49 -16.79 9.19
N VAL A 55 4.72 -16.65 8.11
CA VAL A 55 3.76 -15.58 7.88
C VAL A 55 2.43 -16.20 7.50
N TYR A 56 1.37 -15.82 8.17
CA TYR A 56 0.01 -16.13 7.76
C TYR A 56 -0.48 -15.10 6.75
N LEU A 57 -0.94 -15.56 5.61
CA LEU A 57 -1.56 -14.75 4.57
C LEU A 57 -3.08 -14.95 4.62
N PRO A 58 -3.88 -13.92 4.97
CA PRO A 58 -5.34 -14.00 4.97
C PRO A 58 -5.91 -14.17 3.56
N GLU A 59 -7.23 -14.27 3.46
CA GLU A 59 -7.97 -14.35 2.19
C GLU A 59 -7.46 -13.34 1.15
N GLY A 60 -7.33 -13.79 -0.10
CA GLY A 60 -6.89 -13.00 -1.26
C GLY A 60 -5.65 -13.56 -1.93
N THR A 61 -5.08 -12.79 -2.82
CA THR A 61 -3.78 -13.08 -3.45
C THR A 61 -2.76 -12.06 -2.98
N TRP A 62 -1.60 -12.54 -2.58
CA TRP A 62 -0.53 -11.75 -2.01
C TRP A 62 0.72 -11.81 -2.88
N ILE A 63 1.43 -10.72 -2.99
CA ILE A 63 2.68 -10.62 -3.74
C ILE A 63 3.79 -10.28 -2.77
N ASP A 64 4.91 -11.01 -2.82
CA ASP A 64 6.09 -10.63 -2.04
C ASP A 64 6.55 -9.23 -2.44
N TYR A 65 6.46 -8.29 -1.51
CA TYR A 65 6.79 -6.89 -1.79
C TYR A 65 8.28 -6.65 -2.01
N ASN A 66 9.15 -7.54 -1.54
CA ASN A 66 10.59 -7.41 -1.71
C ASN A 66 11.05 -7.80 -3.12
N ASP A 67 10.45 -8.83 -3.73
CA ASP A 67 10.77 -9.24 -5.11
C ASP A 67 9.75 -8.72 -6.14
N LYS A 68 8.53 -8.39 -5.70
CA LYS A 68 7.42 -7.87 -6.51
C LYS A 68 6.99 -8.79 -7.66
N ARG A 69 7.21 -10.09 -7.50
CA ARG A 69 6.95 -11.11 -8.54
C ARG A 69 6.27 -12.36 -8.02
N THR A 70 6.71 -12.86 -6.85
CA THR A 70 6.21 -14.12 -6.29
C THR A 70 4.81 -13.92 -5.73
N GLU A 71 3.84 -14.64 -6.30
CA GLU A 71 2.45 -14.64 -5.82
C GLU A 71 2.18 -15.81 -4.88
N TYR A 72 1.35 -15.56 -3.88
CA TYR A 72 0.87 -16.53 -2.91
C TYR A 72 -0.66 -16.47 -2.84
N SER A 73 -1.29 -17.63 -2.75
CA SER A 73 -2.70 -17.68 -2.35
C SER A 73 -2.84 -17.35 -0.88
N GLY A 74 -3.95 -16.75 -0.49
CA GLY A 74 -4.27 -16.53 0.92
C GLY A 74 -4.77 -17.77 1.64
N GLU A 75 -5.26 -17.58 2.87
CA GLU A 75 -5.75 -18.58 3.81
C GLU A 75 -4.69 -19.68 4.14
N GLN A 76 -3.42 -19.28 4.19
CA GLN A 76 -2.33 -20.23 4.46
C GLN A 76 -1.13 -19.59 5.16
N TRP A 77 -0.37 -20.45 5.83
CA TRP A 77 0.96 -20.13 6.33
C TRP A 77 2.01 -20.32 5.23
N THR A 78 2.91 -19.37 5.11
CA THR A 78 4.11 -19.48 4.25
C THR A 78 5.37 -19.17 5.04
N THR A 79 6.52 -19.59 4.51
CA THR A 79 7.82 -19.25 5.10
C THR A 79 8.54 -18.28 4.20
N ALA A 80 8.70 -17.04 4.67
CA ALA A 80 9.44 -16.01 3.97
C ALA A 80 10.92 -16.03 4.34
N ASN A 81 11.80 -15.84 3.37
CA ASN A 81 13.23 -15.62 3.62
C ASN A 81 13.42 -14.21 4.21
N ALA A 82 14.20 -14.12 5.28
CA ALA A 82 14.38 -12.89 6.04
C ALA A 82 15.85 -12.69 6.46
N PRO A 83 16.75 -12.42 5.53
CA PRO A 83 18.12 -12.03 5.88
C PRO A 83 18.10 -10.72 6.69
N LEU A 84 19.17 -10.43 7.40
CA LEU A 84 19.24 -9.35 8.39
C LEU A 84 18.79 -7.96 7.85
N ASN A 85 18.98 -7.72 6.58
CA ASN A 85 18.60 -6.46 5.91
C ASN A 85 17.20 -6.46 5.29
N THR A 86 16.39 -7.48 5.55
CA THR A 86 15.06 -7.64 4.91
C THR A 86 13.99 -7.89 5.95
N ILE A 87 12.93 -7.11 5.88
CA ILE A 87 11.67 -7.38 6.59
C ILE A 87 10.73 -8.03 5.57
N PRO A 88 10.22 -9.24 5.81
CA PRO A 88 9.19 -9.82 4.97
C PRO A 88 7.95 -8.93 4.92
N MET A 89 7.56 -8.54 3.73
CA MET A 89 6.35 -7.75 3.46
C MET A 89 5.62 -8.34 2.27
N PHE A 90 4.30 -8.31 2.33
CA PHE A 90 3.43 -8.78 1.26
C PHE A 90 2.42 -7.69 0.92
N VAL A 91 2.21 -7.46 -0.35
CA VAL A 91 1.18 -6.55 -0.84
C VAL A 91 0.01 -7.36 -1.37
N ARG A 92 -1.21 -6.93 -1.03
CA ARG A 92 -2.41 -7.54 -1.57
C ARG A 92 -2.55 -7.20 -3.06
N LYS A 93 -2.79 -8.21 -3.89
CA LYS A 93 -3.12 -8.00 -5.30
C LYS A 93 -4.38 -7.13 -5.41
N GLY A 94 -4.40 -6.21 -6.35
CA GLY A 94 -5.42 -5.18 -6.41
C GLY A 94 -5.11 -3.95 -5.54
N SER A 95 -3.82 -3.60 -5.35
CA SER A 95 -3.39 -2.47 -4.54
C SER A 95 -2.61 -1.43 -5.35
N ILE A 96 -2.66 -0.17 -4.89
CA ILE A 96 -1.82 0.93 -5.37
C ILE A 96 -1.09 1.54 -4.17
N ILE A 97 0.24 1.53 -4.20
CA ILE A 97 1.08 2.06 -3.12
C ILE A 97 1.77 3.33 -3.60
N PRO A 98 1.43 4.51 -3.07
CA PRO A 98 2.13 5.74 -3.41
C PRO A 98 3.49 5.81 -2.70
N GLN A 99 4.50 6.21 -3.43
CA GLN A 99 5.86 6.41 -2.95
C GLN A 99 6.33 7.83 -3.28
N MET A 100 7.04 8.45 -2.34
CA MET A 100 7.75 9.69 -2.57
C MET A 100 9.26 9.43 -2.64
N PRO A 101 10.07 10.38 -3.15
CA PRO A 101 11.52 10.25 -3.14
C PRO A 101 12.08 9.98 -1.73
N VAL A 102 13.02 9.05 -1.63
CA VAL A 102 13.67 8.74 -0.35
C VAL A 102 14.42 9.97 0.16
N MET A 103 14.18 10.34 1.41
CA MET A 103 14.80 11.47 2.08
C MET A 103 15.15 11.11 3.53
N ASN A 104 16.16 11.77 4.09
CA ASN A 104 16.59 11.51 5.46
C ASN A 104 15.81 12.31 6.51
N TYR A 105 15.21 13.44 6.09
CA TYR A 105 14.34 14.27 6.92
C TYR A 105 13.31 14.99 6.04
N THR A 106 12.23 15.45 6.65
CA THR A 106 11.17 16.21 5.96
C THR A 106 11.74 17.45 5.30
N ASP A 107 11.31 17.73 4.07
CA ASP A 107 11.73 18.87 3.24
C ASP A 107 13.20 18.82 2.73
N GLU A 108 13.91 17.69 2.89
CA GLU A 108 15.22 17.50 2.25
C GLU A 108 15.13 17.60 0.73
N LYS A 109 14.05 17.11 0.15
CA LYS A 109 13.78 17.08 -1.30
C LYS A 109 12.32 17.45 -1.58
N ALA A 110 12.05 17.82 -2.82
CA ALA A 110 10.68 17.95 -3.27
C ALA A 110 9.94 16.59 -3.13
N VAL A 111 8.67 16.65 -2.75
CA VAL A 111 7.79 15.46 -2.60
C VAL A 111 7.59 14.73 -3.94
N TYR A 112 7.74 15.45 -5.05
CA TYR A 112 7.56 14.90 -6.40
C TYR A 112 8.89 14.46 -7.04
N PRO A 113 8.86 13.45 -7.94
CA PRO A 113 7.66 12.73 -8.42
C PRO A 113 7.07 11.81 -7.34
N ILE A 114 5.73 11.72 -7.31
CA ILE A 114 5.06 10.62 -6.59
C ILE A 114 4.98 9.45 -7.55
N THR A 115 5.47 8.29 -7.13
CA THR A 115 5.42 7.04 -7.89
C THR A 115 4.32 6.16 -7.31
N PHE A 116 3.34 5.79 -8.14
CA PHE A 116 2.34 4.79 -7.78
C PHE A 116 2.83 3.41 -8.21
N GLU A 117 3.12 2.57 -7.23
CA GLU A 117 3.35 1.14 -7.44
C GLU A 117 2.00 0.44 -7.55
N VAL A 118 1.70 -0.06 -8.73
CA VAL A 118 0.41 -0.70 -9.04
C VAL A 118 0.59 -2.21 -9.09
N PHE A 119 -0.17 -2.91 -8.27
CA PHE A 119 -0.29 -4.37 -8.25
C PHE A 119 -1.69 -4.73 -8.74
N PRO A 120 -1.87 -4.91 -10.06
CA PRO A 120 -3.20 -4.95 -10.66
C PRO A 120 -4.06 -6.09 -10.10
N ALA A 121 -5.35 -5.86 -10.00
CA ALA A 121 -6.34 -6.89 -9.72
C ALA A 121 -6.49 -7.90 -10.88
N ALA A 122 -7.36 -8.88 -10.75
CA ALA A 122 -7.66 -9.84 -11.81
C ALA A 122 -8.27 -9.14 -13.05
N ALA A 123 -8.22 -9.82 -14.19
CA ALA A 123 -8.83 -9.30 -15.41
C ALA A 123 -10.34 -9.07 -15.22
N GLY A 124 -10.78 -7.89 -15.61
CA GLY A 124 -12.16 -7.41 -15.41
C GLY A 124 -12.36 -6.54 -14.17
N ASP A 125 -11.43 -6.58 -13.22
CA ASP A 125 -11.50 -5.81 -11.97
C ASP A 125 -10.75 -4.49 -12.06
N GLU A 126 -11.07 -3.59 -11.11
CA GLU A 126 -10.44 -2.30 -10.95
C GLU A 126 -9.76 -2.21 -9.58
N THR A 127 -8.56 -1.66 -9.59
CA THR A 127 -7.78 -1.28 -8.41
C THR A 127 -7.86 0.23 -8.26
N SER A 128 -8.16 0.76 -7.07
CA SER A 128 -8.27 2.19 -6.85
C SER A 128 -7.57 2.65 -5.59
N PHE A 129 -7.13 3.90 -5.58
CA PHE A 129 -6.51 4.56 -4.45
C PHE A 129 -6.85 6.06 -4.47
N SER A 130 -7.01 6.68 -3.31
CA SER A 130 -7.25 8.12 -3.19
C SER A 130 -6.08 8.79 -2.48
N LEU A 131 -5.18 9.41 -3.24
CA LEU A 131 -4.06 10.16 -2.67
C LEU A 131 -4.58 11.39 -1.93
N TYR A 132 -4.24 11.50 -0.65
CA TYR A 132 -4.55 12.65 0.17
C TYR A 132 -3.31 13.53 0.35
N GLU A 133 -3.48 14.84 0.21
CA GLU A 133 -2.44 15.85 0.35
C GLU A 133 -2.98 17.09 1.09
N ASP A 134 -2.18 17.61 2.02
CA ASP A 134 -2.42 18.87 2.74
C ASP A 134 -1.09 19.59 2.99
N ALA A 135 -1.09 20.68 3.72
CA ALA A 135 0.11 21.45 4.04
C ALA A 135 1.10 20.71 4.96
N GLY A 136 0.63 19.68 5.70
CA GLY A 136 1.45 18.86 6.60
C GLY A 136 1.95 19.56 7.87
N THR A 137 1.85 20.88 7.94
CA THR A 137 2.47 21.70 8.99
C THR A 137 1.49 22.50 9.83
N ASP A 138 0.22 22.52 9.47
CA ASP A 138 -0.82 23.30 10.15
C ASP A 138 -2.14 22.54 10.30
N LEU A 139 -3.15 23.20 10.86
CA LEU A 139 -4.50 22.65 11.04
C LEU A 139 -5.47 23.01 9.90
N GLY A 140 -4.97 23.41 8.75
CA GLY A 140 -5.76 23.75 7.56
C GLY A 140 -6.70 22.63 7.11
N TYR A 141 -6.26 21.38 7.29
CA TYR A 141 -7.05 20.19 6.96
C TYR A 141 -8.40 20.14 7.71
N GLN A 142 -8.51 20.74 8.91
CA GLN A 142 -9.78 20.82 9.67
C GLN A 142 -10.75 21.81 9.04
N ARG A 143 -10.26 22.75 8.25
CA ARG A 143 -11.04 23.76 7.52
C ARG A 143 -11.29 23.39 6.04
N GLY A 144 -10.93 22.16 5.65
CA GLY A 144 -11.07 21.67 4.28
C GLY A 144 -9.90 22.06 3.35
N GLU A 145 -8.77 22.52 3.90
CA GLU A 145 -7.56 22.86 3.16
C GLU A 145 -6.74 21.58 2.87
N PHE A 146 -7.30 20.74 2.03
CA PHE A 146 -6.66 19.50 1.54
C PHE A 146 -7.14 19.15 0.14
N MET A 147 -6.45 18.21 -0.50
CA MET A 147 -6.79 17.70 -1.82
C MET A 147 -6.82 16.17 -1.79
N ARG A 148 -7.77 15.57 -2.49
CA ARG A 148 -7.80 14.15 -2.81
C ARG A 148 -7.66 13.96 -4.31
N THR A 149 -6.75 13.12 -4.74
CA THR A 149 -6.53 12.73 -6.13
C THR A 149 -6.86 11.26 -6.29
N PRO A 150 -8.00 10.91 -6.91
CA PRO A 150 -8.32 9.52 -7.20
C PRO A 150 -7.38 8.99 -8.29
N VAL A 151 -6.93 7.76 -8.10
CA VAL A 151 -6.10 7.02 -9.06
C VAL A 151 -6.67 5.63 -9.19
N SER A 152 -6.84 5.14 -10.41
CA SER A 152 -7.28 3.76 -10.63
C SER A 152 -6.49 3.05 -11.73
N CYS A 153 -6.53 1.72 -11.67
CA CYS A 153 -5.99 0.83 -12.66
C CYS A 153 -7.01 -0.27 -12.94
N ARG A 154 -7.57 -0.29 -14.13
CA ARG A 154 -8.45 -1.37 -14.59
C ARG A 154 -7.66 -2.37 -15.43
N THR A 155 -7.74 -3.63 -15.04
CA THR A 155 -7.14 -4.75 -15.77
C THR A 155 -8.10 -5.20 -16.87
N THR A 156 -7.61 -5.27 -18.10
CA THR A 156 -8.36 -5.73 -19.27
C THR A 156 -7.67 -6.93 -19.90
N GLU A 157 -8.33 -7.62 -20.82
CA GLU A 157 -7.72 -8.71 -21.58
C GLU A 157 -6.51 -8.28 -22.45
N LYS A 158 -6.41 -7.00 -22.76
CA LYS A 158 -5.37 -6.44 -23.65
C LYS A 158 -4.29 -5.63 -22.92
N GLY A 159 -4.41 -5.48 -21.59
CA GLY A 159 -3.48 -4.68 -20.80
C GLY A 159 -4.16 -3.90 -19.69
N TYR A 160 -3.60 -2.75 -19.33
CA TYR A 160 -4.03 -1.94 -18.20
C TYR A 160 -4.46 -0.55 -18.65
N VAL A 161 -5.54 -0.05 -18.04
CA VAL A 161 -6.01 1.33 -18.22
C VAL A 161 -5.77 2.05 -16.89
N LEU A 162 -4.84 3.01 -16.90
CA LEU A 162 -4.58 3.89 -15.76
C LEU A 162 -5.39 5.16 -15.90
N GLU A 163 -6.02 5.59 -14.81
CA GLU A 163 -6.80 6.81 -14.77
C GLU A 163 -6.42 7.64 -13.54
N ILE A 164 -6.24 8.94 -13.75
CA ILE A 164 -6.20 9.95 -12.69
C ILE A 164 -7.53 10.68 -12.76
N GLY A 165 -8.37 10.47 -11.77
CA GLY A 165 -9.70 11.05 -11.73
C GLY A 165 -9.70 12.53 -11.34
N GLU A 166 -10.89 13.12 -11.35
CA GLU A 166 -11.08 14.50 -10.94
C GLU A 166 -10.72 14.70 -9.48
N ARG A 167 -9.96 15.73 -9.20
CA ARG A 167 -9.50 16.08 -7.86
C ARG A 167 -10.65 16.67 -7.04
N ALA A 168 -10.74 16.24 -5.79
CA ALA A 168 -11.68 16.77 -4.81
C ALA A 168 -10.94 17.55 -3.73
N GLY A 169 -11.41 18.79 -3.46
CA GLY A 169 -10.83 19.73 -2.49
C GLY A 169 -10.60 21.10 -3.12
N GLU A 170 -10.98 22.16 -2.42
CA GLU A 170 -11.01 23.50 -3.04
C GLU A 170 -9.99 24.49 -2.47
N LYS A 171 -9.50 24.23 -1.24
CA LYS A 171 -8.77 25.23 -0.47
C LYS A 171 -7.27 24.98 -0.37
N TYR A 172 -6.79 23.84 -0.84
CA TYR A 172 -5.37 23.51 -0.84
C TYR A 172 -4.76 23.75 -2.22
N ALA A 173 -3.84 24.71 -2.28
CA ALA A 173 -3.10 24.99 -3.50
C ALA A 173 -1.99 23.96 -3.71
N LEU A 174 -2.18 23.08 -4.66
CA LEU A 174 -1.13 22.14 -5.10
C LEU A 174 0.00 22.92 -5.82
N PRO A 175 1.25 22.41 -5.79
CA PRO A 175 2.32 22.91 -6.65
C PRO A 175 1.89 22.97 -8.12
N GLY A 176 2.33 24.00 -8.86
CA GLY A 176 1.89 24.24 -10.23
C GLY A 176 2.18 23.08 -11.19
N GLU A 177 3.35 22.46 -11.08
CA GLU A 177 3.71 21.25 -11.85
C GLU A 177 3.90 20.07 -10.91
N ARG A 178 3.30 18.93 -11.27
CA ARG A 178 3.34 17.68 -10.52
C ARG A 178 3.66 16.53 -11.45
N ASN A 179 4.72 15.83 -11.15
CA ASN A 179 5.08 14.62 -11.85
C ASN A 179 4.52 13.41 -11.08
N LEU A 180 3.62 12.67 -11.72
CA LEU A 180 3.09 11.40 -11.23
C LEU A 180 3.63 10.28 -12.12
N MET A 181 4.22 9.26 -11.52
CA MET A 181 4.77 8.11 -12.20
C MET A 181 3.98 6.86 -11.83
N PHE A 182 3.90 5.90 -12.75
CA PHE A 182 3.26 4.62 -12.51
C PHE A 182 4.24 3.49 -12.80
N CYS A 183 4.42 2.60 -11.82
CA CYS A 183 5.15 1.35 -11.99
C CYS A 183 4.15 0.20 -11.83
N ILE A 184 3.85 -0.52 -12.92
CA ILE A 184 2.91 -1.64 -12.90
C ILE A 184 3.71 -2.93 -12.73
N TYR A 185 3.44 -3.65 -11.64
CA TYR A 185 4.06 -4.95 -11.36
C TYR A 185 3.13 -6.07 -11.83
N THR A 186 3.57 -6.79 -12.84
CA THR A 186 2.81 -7.86 -13.46
C THR A 186 3.59 -9.16 -13.40
N CYS A 187 2.91 -10.26 -13.08
CA CYS A 187 3.49 -11.60 -13.13
C CYS A 187 3.40 -12.23 -14.54
N LEU A 188 3.37 -11.40 -15.59
CA LEU A 188 3.38 -11.91 -16.96
C LEU A 188 4.73 -12.55 -17.26
N LEU A 189 4.76 -13.88 -17.22
CA LEU A 189 5.79 -14.65 -17.91
C LEU A 189 5.52 -14.45 -19.42
N TYR A 190 6.37 -13.66 -20.09
CA TYR A 190 6.44 -13.72 -21.55
C TYR A 190 7.03 -15.09 -21.89
N THR A 191 6.20 -15.98 -22.41
CA THR A 191 6.62 -17.22 -23.09
C THR A 191 6.96 -16.92 -24.54
#